data_6e6c25f6b71752c066325acf2e0cb3e7
#
_entry.id   6e6c25f6b71752c066325acf2e0cb3e7
#
_cell.length_a   1.000
_cell.length_b   1.000
_cell.length_c   1.000
_cell.angle_alpha   90.00
_cell.angle_beta   90.00
_cell.angle_gamma   90.00
#
_symmetry.space_group_name_H-M   'P 1'
#
loop_
_entity.id
_entity.type
_entity.pdbx_description
1 polymer ?
#
loop_
_entity_poly.entity_id
_entity_poly.type
_entity_poly.pdbx_seq_one_letter_code
_entity_poly.pdbx_strand_id
1 'polypeptide(L)'
;MQSLGEAARAVLLTPDPHDKRRAARALARAWRRGALAQRCDVAMPDQPAWPAEPALLPPNQMPRRRKGGSERGRIAMLHALAHIEFVAIDLAVDLLGRFGDRFPRGFVDDWIAVAADEAMHFALLDRRLRTLGGHYGALPAHAGLWEAAAATA
;
A
#
# COMPACT_ATOMS: atom_id res chain seq x y z
N MET A 1 -23.85 10.50 -2.41
CA MET A 1 -22.76 10.12 -1.47
C MET A 1 -21.83 9.17 -2.20
N GLN A 2 -20.54 9.43 -2.13
CA GLN A 2 -19.52 8.57 -2.71
C GLN A 2 -19.56 7.20 -2.05
N SER A 3 -19.35 6.13 -2.84
CA SER A 3 -19.28 4.78 -2.29
C SER A 3 -17.89 4.44 -1.78
N LEU A 4 -17.83 3.45 -0.88
CA LEU A 4 -16.56 2.86 -0.43
C LEU A 4 -15.76 2.30 -1.62
N GLY A 5 -16.45 1.67 -2.58
CA GLY A 5 -15.81 1.15 -3.79
C GLY A 5 -15.19 2.24 -4.65
N GLU A 6 -15.88 3.35 -4.86
CA GLU A 6 -15.34 4.49 -5.62
C GLU A 6 -14.10 5.08 -4.93
N ALA A 7 -14.17 5.27 -3.62
CA ALA A 7 -13.05 5.80 -2.85
C ALA A 7 -11.84 4.85 -2.85
N ALA A 8 -12.08 3.56 -2.68
CA ALA A 8 -11.03 2.53 -2.73
C ALA A 8 -10.36 2.49 -4.11
N ARG A 9 -11.16 2.49 -5.18
CA ARG A 9 -10.65 2.51 -6.56
C ARG A 9 -9.74 3.70 -6.82
N ALA A 10 -10.12 4.89 -6.33
CA ALA A 10 -9.31 6.09 -6.48
C ALA A 10 -7.93 5.95 -5.82
N VAL A 11 -7.85 5.33 -4.64
CA VAL A 11 -6.58 5.05 -3.96
C VAL A 11 -5.73 4.10 -4.80
N LEU A 12 -6.31 2.99 -5.26
CA LEU A 12 -5.59 1.99 -6.06
C LEU A 12 -5.03 2.57 -7.36
N LEU A 13 -5.72 3.52 -7.96
CA LEU A 13 -5.30 4.16 -9.22
C LEU A 13 -4.35 5.35 -9.03
N THR A 14 -3.92 5.64 -7.83
CA THR A 14 -2.96 6.70 -7.52
C THR A 14 -1.54 6.11 -7.54
N PRO A 15 -0.70 6.40 -8.55
CA PRO A 15 0.60 5.73 -8.69
C PRO A 15 1.68 6.29 -7.76
N ASP A 16 1.69 7.60 -7.50
CA ASP A 16 2.73 8.20 -6.65
C ASP A 16 2.63 7.70 -5.21
N PRO A 17 3.73 7.20 -4.61
CA PRO A 17 3.67 6.60 -3.28
C PRO A 17 3.14 7.53 -2.19
N HIS A 18 3.58 8.78 -2.17
CA HIS A 18 3.14 9.73 -1.15
C HIS A 18 1.71 10.21 -1.38
N ASP A 19 1.29 10.36 -2.63
CA ASP A 19 -0.10 10.66 -2.97
C ASP A 19 -1.01 9.49 -2.61
N LYS A 20 -0.58 8.25 -2.86
CA LYS A 20 -1.35 7.06 -2.48
C LYS A 20 -1.54 6.97 -0.97
N ARG A 21 -0.49 7.18 -0.18
CA ARG A 21 -0.62 7.17 1.28
C ARG A 21 -1.55 8.28 1.79
N ARG A 22 -1.49 9.46 1.18
CA ARG A 22 -2.41 10.55 1.51
C ARG A 22 -3.85 10.19 1.16
N ALA A 23 -4.06 9.59 -0.01
CA ALA A 23 -5.36 9.13 -0.47
C ALA A 23 -5.95 8.07 0.46
N ALA A 24 -5.14 7.10 0.92
CA ALA A 24 -5.57 6.08 1.88
C ALA A 24 -5.98 6.71 3.22
N ARG A 25 -5.25 7.69 3.70
CA ARG A 25 -5.59 8.41 4.93
C ARG A 25 -6.86 9.26 4.76
N ALA A 26 -7.03 9.86 3.59
CA ALA A 26 -8.25 10.62 3.27
C ALA A 26 -9.49 9.72 3.22
N LEU A 27 -9.34 8.51 2.63
CA LEU A 27 -10.39 7.49 2.64
C LEU A 27 -10.79 7.13 4.08
N ALA A 28 -9.82 6.91 4.96
CA ALA A 28 -10.08 6.59 6.37
C ALA A 28 -10.81 7.73 7.08
N ARG A 29 -10.41 8.97 6.85
CA ARG A 29 -11.12 10.13 7.42
C ARG A 29 -12.54 10.25 6.91
N ALA A 30 -12.75 10.07 5.61
CA ALA A 30 -14.07 10.13 5.00
C ALA A 30 -15.01 9.06 5.55
N TRP A 31 -14.52 7.83 5.70
CA TRP A 31 -15.29 6.74 6.31
C TRP A 31 -15.67 7.07 7.75
N ARG A 32 -14.72 7.50 8.57
CA ARG A 32 -14.96 7.82 9.99
C ARG A 32 -15.96 8.96 10.18
N ARG A 33 -16.03 9.89 9.24
CA ARG A 33 -17.04 10.98 9.26
C ARG A 33 -18.41 10.54 8.74
N GLY A 34 -18.55 9.30 8.29
CA GLY A 34 -19.79 8.85 7.67
C GLY A 34 -20.05 9.43 6.27
N ALA A 35 -19.00 9.89 5.59
CA ALA A 35 -19.10 10.49 4.26
C ALA A 35 -19.09 9.47 3.11
N LEU A 36 -18.92 8.18 3.41
CA LEU A 36 -18.90 7.10 2.43
C LEU A 36 -20.04 6.12 2.69
N ALA A 37 -20.74 5.74 1.63
CA ALA A 37 -21.72 4.66 1.69
C ALA A 37 -21.00 3.31 1.62
N GLN A 38 -21.44 2.34 2.43
CA GLN A 38 -20.88 0.98 2.42
C GLN A 38 -21.40 0.20 1.21
N ARG A 39 -20.92 0.56 0.03
CA ARG A 39 -21.24 -0.09 -1.24
C ARG A 39 -19.98 -0.35 -2.04
N CYS A 40 -19.90 -1.51 -2.69
CA CYS A 40 -18.83 -1.88 -3.61
C CYS A 40 -19.43 -1.98 -5.02
N ASP A 41 -19.79 -0.84 -5.58
CA ASP A 41 -20.59 -0.70 -6.79
C ASP A 41 -19.77 -0.37 -8.05
N VAL A 42 -18.44 -0.38 -7.94
CA VAL A 42 -17.53 -0.21 -9.07
C VAL A 42 -16.49 -1.32 -9.08
N ALA A 43 -16.04 -1.71 -10.28
CA ALA A 43 -15.00 -2.73 -10.41
C ALA A 43 -13.65 -2.20 -9.92
N MET A 44 -12.93 -3.03 -9.17
CA MET A 44 -11.54 -2.73 -8.80
C MET A 44 -10.61 -3.08 -9.96
N PRO A 45 -9.50 -2.35 -10.12
CA PRO A 45 -8.50 -2.70 -11.14
C PRO A 45 -7.87 -4.07 -10.83
N ASP A 46 -7.46 -4.80 -11.87
CA ASP A 46 -6.76 -6.08 -11.69
C ASP A 46 -5.41 -5.90 -11.00
N GLN A 47 -4.80 -4.74 -11.19
CA GLN A 47 -3.53 -4.36 -10.61
C GLN A 47 -3.57 -2.89 -10.21
N PRO A 48 -3.05 -2.52 -9.03
CA PRO A 48 -2.93 -1.12 -8.65
C PRO A 48 -2.04 -0.34 -9.63
N ALA A 49 -2.24 0.96 -9.69
CA ALA A 49 -1.28 1.84 -10.35
C ALA A 49 -0.06 2.01 -9.45
N TRP A 50 1.13 1.79 -10.02
CA TRP A 50 2.41 1.91 -9.33
C TRP A 50 3.31 2.92 -10.03
N PRO A 51 4.24 3.55 -9.31
CA PRO A 51 5.20 4.45 -9.92
C PRO A 51 6.19 3.66 -10.79
N ALA A 52 6.93 4.36 -11.67
CA ALA A 52 7.99 3.74 -12.47
C ALA A 52 9.12 3.17 -11.60
N GLU A 53 9.36 3.80 -10.45
CA GLU A 53 10.35 3.36 -9.46
C GLU A 53 9.67 3.14 -8.10
N PRO A 54 10.03 2.07 -7.38
CA PRO A 54 11.10 1.11 -7.64
C PRO A 54 10.81 0.16 -8.81
N ALA A 55 11.86 -0.32 -9.47
CA ALA A 55 11.76 -1.44 -10.39
C ALA A 55 11.32 -2.68 -9.61
N LEU A 56 10.31 -3.40 -10.11
CA LEU A 56 9.82 -4.63 -9.47
C LEU A 56 10.49 -5.83 -10.10
N LEU A 57 11.18 -6.63 -9.29
CA LEU A 57 11.93 -7.79 -9.75
C LEU A 57 11.37 -9.06 -9.12
N PRO A 58 11.41 -10.21 -9.84
CA PRO A 58 11.13 -11.50 -9.22
C PRO A 58 12.19 -11.85 -8.17
N PRO A 59 11.87 -12.72 -7.18
CA PRO A 59 12.76 -13.04 -6.07
C PRO A 59 14.18 -13.46 -6.49
N ASN A 60 14.30 -14.25 -7.57
CA ASN A 60 15.56 -14.75 -8.06
C ASN A 60 16.45 -13.69 -8.75
N GLN A 61 15.92 -12.51 -9.01
CA GLN A 61 16.65 -11.39 -9.61
C GLN A 61 16.95 -10.27 -8.60
N MET A 62 16.50 -10.42 -7.36
CA MET A 62 16.80 -9.46 -6.31
C MET A 62 18.26 -9.56 -5.86
N PRO A 63 18.94 -8.41 -5.62
CA PRO A 63 20.26 -8.41 -5.03
C PRO A 63 20.26 -9.13 -3.69
N ARG A 64 21.33 -9.92 -3.41
CA ARG A 64 21.49 -10.53 -2.09
C ARG A 64 21.68 -9.45 -1.03
N ARG A 65 20.91 -9.55 0.06
CA ARG A 65 21.12 -8.70 1.23
C ARG A 65 22.44 -9.11 1.89
N ARG A 66 23.32 -8.13 2.10
CA ARG A 66 24.50 -8.30 2.94
C ARG A 66 24.06 -8.22 4.42
N LYS A 67 24.87 -8.78 5.32
CA LYS A 67 24.63 -8.70 6.77
C LYS A 67 24.39 -7.26 7.20
N GLY A 68 23.35 -7.03 8.03
CA GLY A 68 22.77 -5.74 8.36
C GLY A 68 23.56 -4.80 9.25
N GLY A 69 24.90 -4.93 9.30
CA GLY A 69 25.74 -4.05 10.13
C GLY A 69 26.23 -2.77 9.46
N SER A 70 26.18 -2.68 8.14
CA SER A 70 26.59 -1.50 7.39
C SER A 70 25.42 -0.53 7.18
N GLU A 71 25.72 0.75 6.97
CA GLU A 71 24.73 1.76 6.61
C GLU A 71 23.98 1.37 5.34
N ARG A 72 24.70 0.89 4.32
CA ARG A 72 24.14 0.40 3.07
C ARG A 72 23.17 -0.76 3.28
N GLY A 73 23.50 -1.69 4.19
CA GLY A 73 22.64 -2.82 4.56
C GLY A 73 21.39 -2.37 5.29
N ARG A 74 21.48 -1.35 6.15
CA ARG A 74 20.30 -0.77 6.82
C ARG A 74 19.36 -0.10 5.82
N ILE A 75 19.90 0.68 4.88
CA ILE A 75 19.12 1.32 3.82
C ILE A 75 18.40 0.26 2.99
N ALA A 76 19.07 -0.81 2.59
CA ALA A 76 18.47 -1.89 1.81
C ALA A 76 17.32 -2.58 2.57
N MET A 77 17.50 -2.84 3.85
CA MET A 77 16.48 -3.44 4.70
C MET A 77 15.26 -2.52 4.87
N LEU A 78 15.49 -1.24 5.19
CA LEU A 78 14.42 -0.27 5.35
C LEU A 78 13.66 -0.04 4.05
N HIS A 79 14.34 -0.05 2.92
CA HIS A 79 13.72 0.05 1.61
C HIS A 79 12.80 -1.14 1.34
N ALA A 80 13.26 -2.35 1.64
CA ALA A 80 12.45 -3.55 1.49
C ALA A 80 11.21 -3.51 2.39
N LEU A 81 11.35 -3.06 3.63
CA LEU A 81 10.21 -2.89 4.55
C LEU A 81 9.25 -1.81 4.06
N ALA A 82 9.77 -0.67 3.58
CA ALA A 82 8.94 0.39 3.02
C ALA A 82 8.12 -0.10 1.83
N HIS A 83 8.69 -0.95 0.97
CA HIS A 83 7.98 -1.55 -0.14
C HIS A 83 6.86 -2.46 0.33
N ILE A 84 7.09 -3.29 1.35
CA ILE A 84 6.05 -4.15 1.94
C ILE A 84 4.89 -3.30 2.44
N GLU A 85 5.15 -2.23 3.17
CA GLU A 85 4.11 -1.34 3.69
C GLU A 85 3.36 -0.62 2.57
N PHE A 86 4.07 -0.20 1.52
CA PHE A 86 3.46 0.42 0.34
C PHE A 86 2.48 -0.53 -0.35
N VAL A 87 2.87 -1.77 -0.60
CA VAL A 87 1.99 -2.79 -1.21
C VAL A 87 0.85 -3.16 -0.26
N ALA A 88 1.08 -3.16 1.05
CA ALA A 88 0.06 -3.43 2.05
C ALA A 88 -1.08 -2.41 2.04
N ILE A 89 -0.81 -1.15 1.67
CA ILE A 89 -1.87 -0.16 1.43
C ILE A 89 -2.82 -0.67 0.33
N ASP A 90 -2.26 -1.08 -0.80
CA ASP A 90 -3.05 -1.59 -1.92
C ASP A 90 -3.85 -2.83 -1.54
N LEU A 91 -3.24 -3.77 -0.82
CA LEU A 91 -3.92 -5.00 -0.41
C LEU A 91 -5.12 -4.72 0.51
N ALA A 92 -4.95 -3.84 1.49
CA ALA A 92 -6.03 -3.48 2.41
C ALA A 92 -7.16 -2.74 1.68
N VAL A 93 -6.81 -1.81 0.81
CA VAL A 93 -7.79 -1.01 0.05
C VAL A 93 -8.50 -1.86 -1.00
N ASP A 94 -7.80 -2.78 -1.65
CA ASP A 94 -8.40 -3.72 -2.61
C ASP A 94 -9.44 -4.62 -1.93
N LEU A 95 -9.12 -5.14 -0.76
CA LEU A 95 -10.05 -5.94 0.04
C LEU A 95 -11.33 -5.15 0.37
N LEU A 96 -11.17 -3.90 0.80
CA LEU A 96 -12.29 -3.01 1.08
C LEU A 96 -13.16 -2.74 -0.15
N GLY A 97 -12.54 -2.46 -1.28
CA GLY A 97 -13.25 -2.12 -2.51
C GLY A 97 -13.97 -3.30 -3.14
N ARG A 98 -13.46 -4.51 -2.96
CA ARG A 98 -14.07 -5.74 -3.52
C ARG A 98 -15.12 -6.34 -2.63
N PHE A 99 -14.93 -6.31 -1.32
CA PHE A 99 -15.69 -7.12 -0.38
C PHE A 99 -16.30 -6.33 0.79
N GLY A 100 -16.03 -5.03 0.90
CA GLY A 100 -16.43 -4.25 2.06
C GLY A 100 -17.94 -4.19 2.32
N ASP A 101 -18.76 -4.36 1.29
CA ASP A 101 -20.22 -4.38 1.45
C ASP A 101 -20.80 -5.76 1.79
N ARG A 102 -19.96 -6.82 1.79
CA ARG A 102 -20.37 -8.19 2.10
C ARG A 102 -20.22 -8.54 3.58
N PHE A 103 -19.67 -7.64 4.36
CA PHE A 103 -19.36 -7.87 5.77
C PHE A 103 -19.96 -6.75 6.63
N PRO A 104 -20.12 -7.00 7.96
CA PRO A 104 -20.60 -5.96 8.86
C PRO A 104 -19.70 -4.71 8.85
N ARG A 105 -20.26 -3.58 9.27
CA ARG A 105 -19.53 -2.31 9.35
C ARG A 105 -18.22 -2.41 10.13
N GLY A 106 -18.21 -3.18 11.23
CA GLY A 106 -17.00 -3.39 12.03
C GLY A 106 -15.83 -3.99 11.26
N PHE A 107 -16.09 -4.84 10.27
CA PHE A 107 -15.06 -5.34 9.36
C PHE A 107 -14.43 -4.19 8.55
N VAL A 108 -15.26 -3.30 8.03
CA VAL A 108 -14.77 -2.13 7.28
C VAL A 108 -13.99 -1.20 8.21
N ASP A 109 -14.49 -0.96 9.43
CA ASP A 109 -13.79 -0.15 10.43
C ASP A 109 -12.37 -0.68 10.68
N ASP A 110 -12.22 -1.98 10.86
CA ASP A 110 -10.94 -2.63 11.13
C ASP A 110 -9.98 -2.51 9.94
N TRP A 111 -10.44 -2.82 8.73
CA TRP A 111 -9.59 -2.77 7.54
C TRP A 111 -9.27 -1.35 7.07
N ILE A 112 -10.15 -0.40 7.33
CA ILE A 112 -9.86 1.03 7.16
C ILE A 112 -8.71 1.45 8.11
N ALA A 113 -8.74 0.98 9.34
CA ALA A 113 -7.66 1.24 10.30
C ALA A 113 -6.33 0.62 9.82
N VAL A 114 -6.36 -0.61 9.31
CA VAL A 114 -5.17 -1.26 8.72
C VAL A 114 -4.61 -0.41 7.57
N ALA A 115 -5.45 0.01 6.62
CA ALA A 115 -5.01 0.82 5.48
C ALA A 115 -4.35 2.13 5.94
N ALA A 116 -4.94 2.81 6.93
CA ALA A 116 -4.38 4.03 7.51
C ALA A 116 -3.05 3.79 8.21
N ASP A 117 -2.93 2.69 8.95
CA ASP A 117 -1.70 2.31 9.65
C ASP A 117 -0.57 1.98 8.67
N GLU A 118 -0.86 1.22 7.61
CA GLU A 118 0.14 0.90 6.58
C GLU A 118 0.62 2.16 5.85
N ALA A 119 -0.28 3.11 5.60
CA ALA A 119 0.08 4.40 5.03
C ALA A 119 1.04 5.18 5.97
N MET A 120 0.78 5.13 7.27
CA MET A 120 1.65 5.75 8.28
C MET A 120 3.00 5.03 8.38
N HIS A 121 3.00 3.71 8.40
CA HIS A 121 4.24 2.91 8.45
C HIS A 121 5.13 3.21 7.24
N PHE A 122 4.55 3.25 6.05
CA PHE A 122 5.28 3.63 4.84
C PHE A 122 5.92 5.01 4.98
N ALA A 123 5.16 6.01 5.44
CA ALA A 123 5.67 7.36 5.60
C ALA A 123 6.84 7.44 6.59
N LEU A 124 6.75 6.72 7.71
CA LEU A 124 7.81 6.66 8.71
C LEU A 124 9.07 5.98 8.17
N LEU A 125 8.93 4.89 7.43
CA LEU A 125 10.06 4.17 6.84
C LEU A 125 10.76 5.02 5.75
N ASP A 126 10.00 5.68 4.87
CA ASP A 126 10.61 6.57 3.88
C ASP A 126 11.28 7.77 4.52
N ARG A 127 10.70 8.33 5.56
CA ARG A 127 11.32 9.40 6.34
C ARG A 127 12.66 8.94 6.93
N ARG A 128 12.72 7.74 7.49
CA ARG A 128 13.95 7.17 8.03
C ARG A 128 14.99 6.95 6.93
N LEU A 129 14.57 6.42 5.78
CA LEU A 129 15.44 6.27 4.60
C LEU A 129 16.08 7.59 4.22
N ARG A 130 15.30 8.67 4.18
CA ARG A 130 15.80 10.01 3.81
C ARG A 130 16.81 10.54 4.80
N THR A 131 16.66 10.28 6.10
CA THR A 131 17.66 10.66 7.09
C THR A 131 18.98 9.91 6.92
N LEU A 132 18.95 8.73 6.28
CA LEU A 132 20.14 7.92 5.98
C LEU A 132 20.70 8.19 4.57
N GLY A 133 20.13 9.14 3.83
CA GLY A 133 20.56 9.49 2.48
C GLY A 133 19.94 8.65 1.36
N GLY A 134 18.93 7.82 1.67
CA GLY A 134 18.15 7.07 0.69
C GLY A 134 16.75 7.61 0.50
N HIS A 135 15.93 6.91 -0.25
CA HIS A 135 14.49 7.17 -0.40
C HIS A 135 13.81 5.94 -1.01
N TYR A 136 12.51 5.82 -0.77
CA TYR A 136 11.74 4.76 -1.41
C TYR A 136 11.71 4.96 -2.93
N GLY A 137 12.05 3.93 -3.67
CA GLY A 137 12.17 3.93 -5.14
C GLY A 137 13.62 3.89 -5.62
N ALA A 138 14.61 4.17 -4.75
CA ALA A 138 16.03 4.21 -5.11
C ALA A 138 16.63 2.82 -5.39
N LEU A 139 16.03 1.76 -4.85
CA LEU A 139 16.48 0.38 -5.00
C LEU A 139 15.39 -0.46 -5.64
N PRO A 140 15.73 -1.58 -6.31
CA PRO A 140 14.70 -2.51 -6.79
C PRO A 140 13.94 -3.16 -5.64
N ALA A 141 12.70 -3.55 -5.89
CA ALA A 141 11.81 -4.16 -4.91
C ALA A 141 11.23 -5.48 -5.41
N HIS A 142 10.81 -6.31 -4.45
CA HIS A 142 10.28 -7.64 -4.72
C HIS A 142 8.84 -7.57 -5.22
N ALA A 143 8.55 -8.22 -6.36
CA ALA A 143 7.23 -8.20 -6.98
C ALA A 143 6.21 -9.15 -6.33
N GLY A 144 6.63 -10.05 -5.45
CA GLY A 144 5.86 -11.24 -5.06
C GLY A 144 4.66 -11.01 -4.17
N LEU A 145 4.58 -9.91 -3.41
CA LEU A 145 3.52 -9.74 -2.41
C LEU A 145 2.13 -9.57 -3.07
N TRP A 146 2.02 -8.67 -4.03
CA TRP A 146 0.77 -8.52 -4.79
C TRP A 146 0.44 -9.76 -5.61
N GLU A 147 1.44 -10.34 -6.28
CA GLU A 147 1.26 -11.54 -7.10
C GLU A 147 0.72 -12.72 -6.28
N ALA A 148 1.22 -12.92 -5.05
CA ALA A 148 0.72 -13.95 -4.15
C ALA A 148 -0.75 -13.74 -3.79
N ALA A 149 -1.16 -12.51 -3.51
CA ALA A 149 -2.55 -12.18 -3.22
C ALA A 149 -3.44 -12.36 -4.46
N ALA A 150 -2.99 -11.93 -5.63
CA ALA A 150 -3.74 -12.06 -6.87
C ALA A 150 -3.97 -13.54 -7.25
N ALA A 151 -3.02 -14.43 -6.94
CA ALA A 151 -3.14 -15.86 -7.22
C ALA A 151 -4.18 -16.57 -6.35
N THR A 152 -4.65 -15.95 -5.27
CA THR A 152 -5.67 -16.52 -4.37
C THR A 152 -7.10 -16.10 -4.73
N ALA A 153 -7.27 -15.22 -5.67
CA ALA A 153 -8.56 -14.66 -6.06
C ALA A 153 -9.41 -15.64 -6.87
#